data_19036bdc2565717429acb96905814bdc
#
_entry.id   19036bdc2565717429acb96905814bdc
#
_cell.length_a   1.000
_cell.length_b   1.000
_cell.length_c   1.000
_cell.angle_alpha   90.00
_cell.angle_beta   90.00
_cell.angle_gamma   90.00
#
_symmetry.space_group_name_H-M   'P 1'
#
loop_
_entity.id
_entity.type
_entity.pdbx_description
1 polymer ?
#
loop_
_entity_poly.entity_id
_entity_poly.type
_entity_poly.pdbx_seq_one_letter_code
_entity_poly.pdbx_strand_id
1 'polypeptide(L)'
;MMPKENIIVNAYKAGTCDQGLLYLNNRLGNRLTFCEWNKALMGPIHDKRGVEQGGINSDRLHKLANNNQINVAQNSMLGVNLGSSTISIIGQADDSALVANDIHSLNNLLLLTLEYCEEYSVTLVPEKTKLLAFCPPGSELLVEYAKIISPVAINGISINFSESAEHVGVVRSIHGNRPNILARLSAHRSSVFALLNTGLAKAHRANPAASMRVERLYGIPVLLSGLATMVLSPTDLSLIIGNFKQHLERLLKLHSATPECVVWFLGGCLPFEALLHLRMFSLFGMLTRLNGGDNTIANHARNMLACAKPSSKTWFLEIQKISLKYLLPHPITFINNPPTKHKFKRLVKFAVLDHWEKKLRAEASFLREASLKYFNPTFMSLSTTHPIFTTCGTSPYEVSKAVIQARWLSGRARVESLTRHWDTTNKQGICPLCSMVEPAVGTIEHFLLSGGCPALVEARLSMIAFFQAYMVPRPYLFQIFQSQWGEDDSLTMQFLLDCSVIPEVIKISQESENPVMRDIFYLTRSYVFKIYVTRRRLMGLQ
;
A
#
# COMPACT_ATOMS: atom_id res chain seq x y z
N MET A 1 -26.30 -21.44 5.87
CA MET A 1 -25.94 -21.93 4.50
C MET A 1 -27.24 -22.23 3.75
N MET A 2 -27.37 -21.71 2.55
CA MET A 2 -28.55 -21.85 1.71
C MET A 2 -28.66 -23.26 1.10
N PRO A 3 -29.86 -23.87 1.05
CA PRO A 3 -30.09 -25.12 0.32
C PRO A 3 -29.77 -24.98 -1.18
N LYS A 4 -29.23 -26.02 -1.79
CA LYS A 4 -28.83 -26.00 -3.22
C LYS A 4 -30.02 -25.85 -4.16
N GLU A 5 -31.15 -26.42 -3.77
CA GLU A 5 -32.42 -26.31 -4.50
C GLU A 5 -32.85 -24.85 -4.68
N ASN A 6 -32.69 -24.03 -3.63
CA ASN A 6 -33.03 -22.60 -3.67
C ASN A 6 -32.15 -21.83 -4.67
N ILE A 7 -30.87 -22.21 -4.82
CA ILE A 7 -29.98 -21.62 -5.80
C ILE A 7 -30.48 -21.91 -7.23
N ILE A 8 -30.91 -23.15 -7.48
CA ILE A 8 -31.41 -23.58 -8.80
C ILE A 8 -32.75 -22.87 -9.12
N VAL A 9 -33.67 -22.82 -8.14
CA VAL A 9 -34.95 -22.12 -8.30
C VAL A 9 -34.75 -20.64 -8.59
N ASN A 10 -33.84 -19.97 -7.87
CA ASN A 10 -33.55 -18.57 -8.11
C ASN A 10 -32.84 -18.33 -9.45
N ALA A 11 -31.99 -19.26 -9.89
CA ALA A 11 -31.38 -19.23 -11.21
C ALA A 11 -32.45 -19.35 -12.33
N TYR A 12 -33.44 -20.22 -12.14
CA TYR A 12 -34.59 -20.34 -13.05
C TYR A 12 -35.40 -19.04 -13.09
N LYS A 13 -35.77 -18.51 -11.93
CA LYS A 13 -36.51 -17.24 -11.81
C LYS A 13 -35.75 -16.05 -12.45
N ALA A 14 -34.44 -16.11 -12.48
CA ALA A 14 -33.57 -15.11 -13.12
C ALA A 14 -33.39 -15.34 -14.63
N GLY A 15 -34.07 -16.32 -15.24
CA GLY A 15 -34.04 -16.56 -16.67
C GLY A 15 -32.85 -17.38 -17.16
N THR A 16 -32.23 -18.18 -16.29
CA THR A 16 -31.17 -19.10 -16.72
C THR A 16 -31.77 -20.17 -17.65
N CYS A 17 -31.15 -20.42 -18.80
CA CYS A 17 -31.62 -21.42 -19.78
C CYS A 17 -31.50 -22.84 -19.20
N ASP A 18 -32.30 -23.79 -19.79
CA ASP A 18 -32.38 -25.17 -19.32
C ASP A 18 -31.03 -25.88 -19.27
N GLN A 19 -30.15 -25.64 -20.23
CA GLN A 19 -28.79 -26.18 -20.21
C GLN A 19 -27.97 -25.66 -19.04
N GLY A 20 -28.12 -24.37 -18.71
CA GLY A 20 -27.49 -23.73 -17.55
C GLY A 20 -28.03 -24.31 -16.25
N LEU A 21 -29.34 -24.53 -16.15
CA LEU A 21 -29.99 -25.15 -14.98
C LEU A 21 -29.55 -26.62 -14.82
N LEU A 22 -29.48 -27.38 -15.88
CA LEU A 22 -28.98 -28.76 -15.87
C LEU A 22 -27.51 -28.81 -15.41
N TYR A 23 -26.68 -27.88 -15.90
CA TYR A 23 -25.29 -27.77 -15.45
C TYR A 23 -25.20 -27.44 -13.95
N LEU A 24 -25.98 -26.49 -13.46
CA LEU A 24 -26.03 -26.13 -12.04
C LEU A 24 -26.51 -27.31 -11.19
N ASN A 25 -27.57 -28.01 -11.62
CA ASN A 25 -28.08 -29.16 -10.91
C ASN A 25 -27.04 -30.29 -10.82
N ASN A 26 -26.36 -30.61 -11.90
CA ASN A 26 -25.30 -31.62 -11.93
C ASN A 26 -24.09 -31.20 -11.06
N ARG A 27 -23.71 -29.93 -11.09
CA ARG A 27 -22.56 -29.41 -10.32
C ARG A 27 -22.86 -29.30 -8.82
N LEU A 28 -24.05 -28.88 -8.44
CA LEU A 28 -24.43 -28.66 -7.04
C LEU A 28 -25.05 -29.95 -6.42
N GLY A 29 -25.64 -30.83 -7.21
CA GLY A 29 -26.39 -32.00 -6.76
C GLY A 29 -25.54 -32.99 -5.98
N ASN A 30 -24.97 -33.97 -6.58
CA ASN A 30 -24.29 -35.09 -5.94
C ASN A 30 -22.83 -34.85 -5.59
N ARG A 31 -22.53 -33.72 -4.95
CA ARG A 31 -21.15 -33.38 -4.60
C ARG A 31 -20.68 -34.17 -3.38
N LEU A 32 -19.58 -34.89 -3.57
CA LEU A 32 -18.86 -35.61 -2.52
C LEU A 32 -17.58 -34.85 -2.18
N THR A 33 -17.39 -34.53 -0.92
CA THR A 33 -16.16 -33.91 -0.42
C THR A 33 -15.35 -34.95 0.35
N PHE A 34 -14.07 -35.07 0.03
CA PHE A 34 -13.12 -35.89 0.77
C PHE A 34 -12.15 -34.98 1.51
N CYS A 35 -11.85 -35.29 2.76
CA CYS A 35 -10.85 -34.59 3.55
C CYS A 35 -9.59 -35.43 3.65
N GLU A 36 -8.42 -34.87 3.33
CA GLU A 36 -7.14 -35.52 3.58
C GLU A 36 -6.57 -35.01 4.93
N TRP A 37 -6.31 -35.96 5.83
CA TRP A 37 -5.69 -35.69 7.11
C TRP A 37 -4.58 -36.70 7.37
N ASN A 38 -3.35 -36.24 7.58
CA ASN A 38 -2.17 -37.09 7.79
C ASN A 38 -2.00 -38.18 6.71
N LYS A 39 -2.24 -37.85 5.43
CA LYS A 39 -2.20 -38.77 4.29
C LYS A 39 -3.31 -39.83 4.28
N ALA A 40 -4.25 -39.78 5.20
CA ALA A 40 -5.45 -40.62 5.17
C ALA A 40 -6.61 -39.85 4.54
N LEU A 41 -7.29 -40.45 3.56
CA LEU A 41 -8.46 -39.88 2.93
C LEU A 41 -9.70 -40.25 3.76
N MET A 42 -10.40 -39.22 4.24
CA MET A 42 -11.64 -39.35 5.03
C MET A 42 -12.83 -38.88 4.18
N GLY A 43 -13.92 -39.59 4.20
CA GLY A 43 -15.15 -39.29 3.47
C GLY A 43 -15.73 -40.54 2.80
N PRO A 44 -16.70 -40.41 1.90
CA PRO A 44 -17.25 -39.16 1.34
C PRO A 44 -18.22 -38.43 2.28
N ILE A 45 -18.12 -37.09 2.25
CA ILE A 45 -19.09 -36.22 2.92
C ILE A 45 -20.03 -35.67 1.86
N HIS A 46 -21.32 -35.86 2.03
CA HIS A 46 -22.33 -35.30 1.13
C HIS A 46 -22.60 -33.84 1.45
N ASP A 47 -22.21 -32.95 0.57
CA ASP A 47 -22.50 -31.53 0.67
C ASP A 47 -23.93 -31.24 0.24
N LYS A 48 -24.83 -31.03 1.19
CA LYS A 48 -26.26 -30.74 0.93
C LYS A 48 -26.58 -29.25 0.82
N ARG A 49 -25.72 -28.37 1.33
CA ARG A 49 -25.96 -26.92 1.40
C ARG A 49 -24.75 -26.11 0.98
N GLY A 50 -25.02 -24.89 0.49
CA GLY A 50 -24.01 -23.92 0.14
C GLY A 50 -23.36 -24.12 -1.23
N VAL A 51 -22.42 -23.25 -1.54
CA VAL A 51 -21.59 -23.26 -2.74
C VAL A 51 -20.13 -23.45 -2.35
N GLU A 52 -19.30 -23.86 -3.30
CA GLU A 52 -17.87 -24.10 -3.07
C GLU A 52 -17.14 -22.83 -2.66
N GLN A 53 -16.50 -22.82 -1.50
CA GLN A 53 -15.66 -21.69 -1.08
C GLN A 53 -14.47 -21.57 -2.03
N GLY A 54 -14.28 -20.37 -2.64
CA GLY A 54 -13.24 -20.13 -3.64
C GLY A 54 -13.59 -20.55 -5.08
N GLY A 55 -14.77 -21.11 -5.32
CA GLY A 55 -15.25 -21.42 -6.67
C GLY A 55 -15.53 -20.15 -7.48
N ILE A 56 -15.12 -20.14 -8.76
CA ILE A 56 -15.22 -18.97 -9.67
C ILE A 56 -16.64 -18.39 -9.77
N ASN A 57 -17.67 -19.23 -9.69
CA ASN A 57 -19.07 -18.84 -9.79
C ASN A 57 -19.80 -18.75 -8.44
N SER A 58 -19.15 -19.11 -7.35
CA SER A 58 -19.81 -19.23 -6.04
C SER A 58 -20.37 -17.90 -5.53
N ASP A 59 -19.63 -16.81 -5.68
CA ASP A 59 -20.09 -15.45 -5.34
C ASP A 59 -21.32 -15.04 -6.17
N ARG A 60 -21.34 -15.34 -7.47
CA ARG A 60 -22.47 -15.02 -8.35
C ARG A 60 -23.72 -15.85 -8.00
N LEU A 61 -23.54 -17.13 -7.71
CA LEU A 61 -24.64 -18.02 -7.33
C LEU A 61 -25.24 -17.60 -5.98
N HIS A 62 -24.38 -17.20 -5.03
CA HIS A 62 -24.84 -16.69 -3.73
C HIS A 62 -25.61 -15.37 -3.87
N LYS A 63 -25.08 -14.43 -4.67
CA LYS A 63 -25.77 -13.16 -4.97
C LYS A 63 -27.12 -13.39 -5.64
N LEU A 64 -27.18 -14.29 -6.60
CA LEU A 64 -28.43 -14.66 -7.26
C LEU A 64 -29.45 -15.22 -6.27
N ALA A 65 -29.00 -16.04 -5.34
CA ALA A 65 -29.84 -16.61 -4.31
C ALA A 65 -30.36 -15.56 -3.32
N ASN A 66 -29.51 -14.57 -2.94
CA ASN A 66 -29.89 -13.51 -1.99
C ASN A 66 -30.63 -12.33 -2.63
N ASN A 67 -30.74 -12.29 -3.96
CA ASN A 67 -31.32 -11.15 -4.66
C ASN A 67 -32.79 -10.88 -4.25
N ASN A 68 -33.55 -11.93 -3.92
CA ASN A 68 -34.91 -11.79 -3.44
C ASN A 68 -34.99 -11.06 -2.10
N GLN A 69 -34.11 -11.39 -1.13
CA GLN A 69 -34.02 -10.66 0.14
C GLN A 69 -33.71 -9.18 -0.07
N ILE A 70 -32.77 -8.87 -0.97
CA ILE A 70 -32.40 -7.50 -1.30
C ILE A 70 -33.59 -6.75 -1.88
N ASN A 71 -34.33 -7.36 -2.81
CA ASN A 71 -35.49 -6.75 -3.43
C ASN A 71 -36.63 -6.49 -2.41
N VAL A 72 -36.93 -7.45 -1.54
CA VAL A 72 -37.96 -7.29 -0.50
C VAL A 72 -37.58 -6.16 0.45
N ALA A 73 -36.36 -6.16 0.99
CA ALA A 73 -35.90 -5.12 1.90
C ALA A 73 -35.86 -3.74 1.21
N GLN A 74 -35.42 -3.67 -0.04
CA GLN A 74 -35.32 -2.40 -0.78
C GLN A 74 -36.70 -1.84 -1.11
N ASN A 75 -37.65 -2.67 -1.50
CA ASN A 75 -39.04 -2.27 -1.83
C ASN A 75 -39.85 -1.88 -0.60
N SER A 76 -39.44 -2.24 0.61
CA SER A 76 -40.10 -1.83 1.86
C SER A 76 -39.99 -0.35 2.13
N MET A 77 -39.05 0.36 1.51
CA MET A 77 -38.80 1.81 1.70
C MET A 77 -38.48 2.23 3.15
N LEU A 78 -38.11 1.24 4.02
CA LEU A 78 -37.81 1.46 5.44
C LEU A 78 -36.37 1.92 5.69
N GLY A 79 -35.57 2.03 4.65
CA GLY A 79 -34.15 2.36 4.73
C GLY A 79 -33.83 3.83 4.92
N VAL A 80 -32.56 4.16 4.74
CA VAL A 80 -32.06 5.55 4.75
C VAL A 80 -32.27 6.19 3.39
N ASN A 81 -32.88 7.38 3.36
CA ASN A 81 -33.11 8.15 2.15
C ASN A 81 -31.81 8.85 1.69
N LEU A 82 -31.44 8.63 0.45
CA LEU A 82 -30.30 9.25 -0.21
C LEU A 82 -30.74 9.90 -1.52
N GLY A 83 -31.13 11.19 -1.45
CA GLY A 83 -31.75 11.89 -2.57
C GLY A 83 -33.07 11.25 -2.97
N SER A 84 -33.18 10.78 -4.21
CA SER A 84 -34.40 10.11 -4.73
C SER A 84 -34.41 8.59 -4.47
N SER A 85 -33.42 8.05 -3.78
CA SER A 85 -33.29 6.60 -3.55
C SER A 85 -33.28 6.29 -2.07
N THR A 86 -33.82 5.14 -1.70
CA THR A 86 -33.74 4.59 -0.34
C THR A 86 -32.78 3.42 -0.31
N ILE A 87 -31.96 3.30 0.73
CA ILE A 87 -31.06 2.17 0.96
C ILE A 87 -31.50 1.46 2.22
N SER A 88 -32.00 0.24 2.08
CA SER A 88 -32.50 -0.57 3.20
C SER A 88 -31.53 -1.69 3.57
N ILE A 89 -30.80 -2.24 2.58
CA ILE A 89 -29.89 -3.37 2.75
C ILE A 89 -28.67 -3.23 1.86
N ILE A 90 -27.51 -3.64 2.38
CA ILE A 90 -26.25 -3.75 1.64
C ILE A 90 -25.76 -5.18 1.83
N GLY A 91 -25.70 -5.97 0.75
CA GLY A 91 -25.25 -7.35 0.76
C GLY A 91 -23.90 -7.56 0.09
N GLN A 92 -23.06 -8.39 0.68
CA GLN A 92 -21.80 -8.87 0.10
C GLN A 92 -21.62 -10.35 0.44
N ALA A 93 -21.84 -11.21 -0.54
CA ALA A 93 -21.90 -12.66 -0.34
C ALA A 93 -22.93 -13.02 0.77
N ASP A 94 -22.50 -13.65 1.84
CA ASP A 94 -23.32 -14.00 3.00
C ASP A 94 -23.42 -12.89 4.06
N ASP A 95 -22.58 -11.86 3.96
CA ASP A 95 -22.65 -10.71 4.86
C ASP A 95 -23.70 -9.71 4.38
N SER A 96 -24.64 -9.35 5.24
CA SER A 96 -25.67 -8.35 4.98
C SER A 96 -25.69 -7.29 6.07
N ALA A 97 -25.84 -6.03 5.68
CA ALA A 97 -26.04 -4.91 6.58
C ALA A 97 -27.40 -4.26 6.32
N LEU A 98 -28.29 -4.29 7.29
CA LEU A 98 -29.54 -3.54 7.27
C LEU A 98 -29.28 -2.10 7.70
N VAL A 99 -29.88 -1.13 7.03
CA VAL A 99 -29.65 0.29 7.26
C VAL A 99 -31.01 0.99 7.39
N ALA A 100 -31.22 1.71 8.50
CA ALA A 100 -32.46 2.45 8.75
C ALA A 100 -32.17 3.76 9.47
N ASN A 101 -33.11 4.71 9.40
CA ASN A 101 -33.03 6.01 10.09
C ASN A 101 -33.38 5.91 11.58
N ASP A 102 -34.17 4.92 11.97
CA ASP A 102 -34.66 4.72 13.32
C ASP A 102 -34.78 3.24 13.66
N ILE A 103 -34.97 2.95 14.96
CA ILE A 103 -34.96 1.58 15.46
C ILE A 103 -36.24 0.81 15.08
N HIS A 104 -37.38 1.52 14.91
CA HIS A 104 -38.63 0.89 14.49
C HIS A 104 -38.52 0.38 13.05
N SER A 105 -38.05 1.23 12.15
CA SER A 105 -37.77 0.86 10.76
C SER A 105 -36.75 -0.28 10.67
N LEU A 106 -35.71 -0.27 11.54
CA LEU A 106 -34.73 -1.35 11.61
C LEU A 106 -35.34 -2.68 12.04
N ASN A 107 -36.22 -2.68 13.07
CA ASN A 107 -36.90 -3.88 13.53
C ASN A 107 -37.82 -4.44 12.43
N ASN A 108 -38.53 -3.59 11.68
CA ASN A 108 -39.34 -4.05 10.56
C ASN A 108 -38.50 -4.65 9.44
N LEU A 109 -37.35 -4.06 9.09
CA LEU A 109 -36.40 -4.66 8.14
C LEU A 109 -35.86 -6.01 8.63
N LEU A 110 -35.63 -6.12 9.92
CA LEU A 110 -35.18 -7.38 10.53
C LEU A 110 -36.26 -8.46 10.45
N LEU A 111 -37.53 -8.11 10.71
CA LEU A 111 -38.66 -9.04 10.56
C LEU A 111 -38.78 -9.56 9.13
N LEU A 112 -38.74 -8.67 8.12
CA LEU A 112 -38.71 -9.08 6.71
C LEU A 112 -37.52 -10.00 6.37
N THR A 113 -36.38 -9.75 7.00
CA THR A 113 -35.20 -10.61 6.85
C THR A 113 -35.37 -11.97 7.49
N LEU A 114 -36.01 -12.04 8.67
CA LEU A 114 -36.31 -13.30 9.36
C LEU A 114 -37.33 -14.13 8.58
N GLU A 115 -38.39 -13.53 8.05
CA GLU A 115 -39.38 -14.18 7.16
C GLU A 115 -38.70 -14.78 5.93
N TYR A 116 -37.80 -14.02 5.29
CA TYR A 116 -36.98 -14.54 4.19
C TYR A 116 -36.11 -15.73 4.62
N CYS A 117 -35.48 -15.62 5.79
CA CYS A 117 -34.62 -16.69 6.32
C CYS A 117 -35.40 -17.98 6.60
N GLU A 118 -36.61 -17.85 7.09
CA GLU A 118 -37.51 -18.99 7.31
C GLU A 118 -37.93 -19.64 5.98
N GLU A 119 -38.44 -18.84 5.03
CA GLU A 119 -38.86 -19.30 3.69
C GLU A 119 -37.72 -20.04 2.98
N TYR A 120 -36.50 -19.52 3.03
CA TYR A 120 -35.33 -20.07 2.30
C TYR A 120 -34.43 -20.97 3.16
N SER A 121 -34.87 -21.33 4.39
CA SER A 121 -34.09 -22.16 5.32
C SER A 121 -32.66 -21.64 5.53
N VAL A 122 -32.49 -20.33 5.63
CA VAL A 122 -31.24 -19.65 5.97
C VAL A 122 -31.25 -19.35 7.47
N THR A 123 -30.11 -19.48 8.14
CA THR A 123 -30.01 -19.20 9.59
C THR A 123 -29.18 -17.95 9.80
N LEU A 124 -29.75 -16.96 10.48
CA LEU A 124 -28.99 -15.84 11.03
C LEU A 124 -28.28 -16.29 12.31
N VAL A 125 -27.10 -15.76 12.55
CA VAL A 125 -26.28 -16.08 13.73
C VAL A 125 -26.26 -14.86 14.66
N PRO A 126 -27.06 -14.87 15.74
CA PRO A 126 -27.20 -13.71 16.65
C PRO A 126 -25.87 -13.25 17.24
N GLU A 127 -24.97 -14.20 17.61
CA GLU A 127 -23.69 -13.92 18.25
C GLU A 127 -22.72 -13.17 17.32
N LYS A 128 -22.87 -13.35 16.00
CA LYS A 128 -22.08 -12.62 14.97
C LYS A 128 -22.72 -11.32 14.53
N THR A 129 -24.02 -11.16 14.80
CA THR A 129 -24.75 -9.94 14.41
C THR A 129 -24.41 -8.81 15.37
N LYS A 130 -24.15 -7.62 14.82
CA LYS A 130 -23.80 -6.41 15.58
C LYS A 130 -24.75 -5.27 15.22
N LEU A 131 -25.15 -4.51 16.21
CA LEU A 131 -25.97 -3.31 16.05
C LEU A 131 -25.13 -2.07 16.29
N LEU A 132 -25.06 -1.16 15.30
CA LEU A 132 -24.35 0.11 15.39
C LEU A 132 -25.31 1.27 15.25
N ALA A 133 -25.21 2.28 16.13
CA ALA A 133 -25.96 3.51 16.04
C ALA A 133 -25.02 4.68 15.68
N PHE A 134 -25.14 5.22 14.47
CA PHE A 134 -24.40 6.39 14.02
C PHE A 134 -25.24 7.64 14.30
N CYS A 135 -24.92 8.35 15.35
CA CYS A 135 -25.64 9.54 15.80
C CYS A 135 -24.83 10.82 15.56
N PRO A 136 -25.49 11.97 15.31
CA PRO A 136 -24.80 13.24 15.39
C PRO A 136 -24.17 13.47 16.78
N PRO A 137 -23.08 14.21 16.87
CA PRO A 137 -22.50 14.59 18.16
C PRO A 137 -23.56 15.25 19.07
N GLY A 138 -23.61 14.84 20.34
CA GLY A 138 -24.58 15.33 21.31
C GLY A 138 -25.91 14.56 21.34
N SER A 139 -26.06 13.49 20.55
CA SER A 139 -27.27 12.66 20.50
C SER A 139 -27.14 11.32 21.28
N GLU A 140 -26.13 11.18 22.13
CA GLU A 140 -25.84 9.95 22.86
C GLU A 140 -27.02 9.50 23.75
N LEU A 141 -27.74 10.45 24.34
CA LEU A 141 -28.95 10.16 25.14
C LEU A 141 -30.07 9.51 24.34
N LEU A 142 -30.21 9.86 23.04
CA LEU A 142 -31.20 9.24 22.16
C LEU A 142 -30.90 7.77 21.90
N VAL A 143 -29.61 7.42 21.81
CA VAL A 143 -29.17 6.02 21.65
C VAL A 143 -29.47 5.21 22.91
N GLU A 144 -29.17 5.75 24.10
CA GLU A 144 -29.48 5.09 25.37
C GLU A 144 -30.99 4.89 25.54
N TYR A 145 -31.79 5.90 25.19
CA TYR A 145 -33.24 5.81 25.21
C TYR A 145 -33.77 4.73 24.24
N ALA A 146 -33.24 4.68 23.02
CA ALA A 146 -33.62 3.68 22.02
C ALA A 146 -33.29 2.25 22.45
N LYS A 147 -32.18 2.02 23.17
CA LYS A 147 -31.82 0.71 23.73
C LYS A 147 -32.88 0.16 24.69
N ILE A 148 -33.51 1.06 25.46
CA ILE A 148 -34.49 0.67 26.49
C ILE A 148 -35.88 0.39 25.88
N ILE A 149 -36.32 1.22 24.91
CA ILE A 149 -37.68 1.18 24.40
C ILE A 149 -37.94 0.10 23.37
N SER A 150 -36.94 -0.21 22.53
CA SER A 150 -37.15 -1.12 21.40
C SER A 150 -35.94 -2.06 21.25
N PRO A 151 -35.89 -3.15 22.03
CA PRO A 151 -34.81 -4.13 21.92
C PRO A 151 -34.86 -4.81 20.54
N VAL A 152 -33.71 -4.90 19.89
CA VAL A 152 -33.54 -5.67 18.65
C VAL A 152 -33.22 -7.11 19.03
N ALA A 153 -34.00 -8.08 18.55
CA ALA A 153 -33.79 -9.48 18.86
C ALA A 153 -33.90 -10.37 17.63
N ILE A 154 -33.12 -11.44 17.59
CA ILE A 154 -33.14 -12.49 16.58
C ILE A 154 -33.45 -13.80 17.28
N ASN A 155 -34.57 -14.44 16.93
CA ASN A 155 -35.02 -15.70 17.56
C ASN A 155 -35.03 -15.67 19.11
N GLY A 156 -35.48 -14.56 19.67
CA GLY A 156 -35.52 -14.33 21.12
C GLY A 156 -34.20 -13.95 21.79
N ILE A 157 -33.10 -13.91 21.04
CA ILE A 157 -31.77 -13.48 21.53
C ILE A 157 -31.61 -11.99 21.25
N SER A 158 -31.44 -11.20 22.32
CA SER A 158 -31.24 -9.75 22.19
C SER A 158 -29.91 -9.39 21.56
N ILE A 159 -29.89 -8.49 20.58
CA ILE A 159 -28.69 -7.97 19.93
C ILE A 159 -28.30 -6.66 20.58
N ASN A 160 -27.16 -6.64 21.22
CA ASN A 160 -26.65 -5.47 21.91
C ASN A 160 -26.01 -4.45 20.95
N PHE A 161 -26.10 -3.18 21.31
CA PHE A 161 -25.35 -2.12 20.66
C PHE A 161 -23.84 -2.36 20.85
N SER A 162 -23.11 -2.19 19.75
CA SER A 162 -21.65 -2.29 19.71
C SER A 162 -21.04 -0.97 19.27
N GLU A 163 -19.90 -0.61 19.81
CA GLU A 163 -19.16 0.58 19.38
C GLU A 163 -18.51 0.40 18.01
N SER A 164 -18.24 -0.85 17.65
CA SER A 164 -17.64 -1.19 16.36
C SER A 164 -18.05 -2.57 15.87
N ALA A 165 -18.07 -2.75 14.56
CA ALA A 165 -18.26 -4.04 13.91
C ALA A 165 -17.37 -4.15 12.69
N GLU A 166 -16.86 -5.34 12.43
CA GLU A 166 -16.17 -5.65 11.18
C GLU A 166 -17.19 -6.11 10.14
N HIS A 167 -17.16 -5.45 8.96
CA HIS A 167 -17.97 -5.84 7.81
C HIS A 167 -17.08 -5.84 6.58
N VAL A 168 -16.98 -6.98 5.89
CA VAL A 168 -16.14 -7.16 4.70
C VAL A 168 -14.69 -6.74 4.94
N GLY A 169 -14.14 -7.11 6.09
CA GLY A 169 -12.76 -6.76 6.48
C GLY A 169 -12.54 -5.27 6.80
N VAL A 170 -13.60 -4.47 6.94
CA VAL A 170 -13.53 -3.05 7.30
C VAL A 170 -14.16 -2.85 8.67
N VAL A 171 -13.41 -2.30 9.60
CA VAL A 171 -13.95 -1.95 10.93
C VAL A 171 -14.77 -0.66 10.81
N ARG A 172 -16.07 -0.77 11.03
CA ARG A 172 -17.01 0.35 11.18
C ARG A 172 -17.11 0.70 12.65
N SER A 173 -16.98 1.96 13.00
CA SER A 173 -17.09 2.40 14.41
C SER A 173 -17.86 3.69 14.51
N ILE A 174 -18.66 3.82 15.58
CA ILE A 174 -19.37 5.06 15.93
C ILE A 174 -18.38 6.20 16.26
N HIS A 175 -17.15 5.87 16.66
CA HIS A 175 -16.06 6.83 16.94
C HIS A 175 -15.27 7.25 15.70
N GLY A 176 -15.76 6.96 14.49
CA GLY A 176 -15.13 7.34 13.22
C GLY A 176 -14.12 6.33 12.68
N ASN A 177 -13.18 6.81 11.85
CA ASN A 177 -12.32 5.94 11.06
C ASN A 177 -11.09 5.40 11.80
N ARG A 178 -10.74 5.95 12.96
CA ARG A 178 -9.52 5.64 13.70
C ARG A 178 -9.33 4.15 14.02
N PRO A 179 -10.34 3.41 14.51
CA PRO A 179 -10.22 1.97 14.78
C PRO A 179 -9.85 1.17 13.53
N ASN A 180 -10.48 1.47 12.38
CA ASN A 180 -10.13 0.82 11.11
C ASN A 180 -8.70 1.12 10.68
N ILE A 181 -8.25 2.37 10.81
CA ILE A 181 -6.88 2.78 10.46
C ILE A 181 -5.86 1.99 11.28
N LEU A 182 -6.06 1.88 12.60
CA LEU A 182 -5.17 1.12 13.47
C LEU A 182 -5.16 -0.36 13.11
N ALA A 183 -6.32 -0.95 12.82
CA ALA A 183 -6.43 -2.33 12.36
C ALA A 183 -5.67 -2.55 11.04
N ARG A 184 -5.80 -1.63 10.07
CA ARG A 184 -5.07 -1.70 8.79
C ARG A 184 -3.55 -1.57 8.97
N LEU A 185 -3.08 -0.64 9.81
CA LEU A 185 -1.66 -0.48 10.11
C LEU A 185 -1.08 -1.73 10.78
N SER A 186 -1.82 -2.36 11.70
CA SER A 186 -1.43 -3.62 12.34
C SER A 186 -1.38 -4.77 11.32
N ALA A 187 -2.43 -4.96 10.53
CA ALA A 187 -2.51 -6.00 9.51
C ALA A 187 -1.41 -5.84 8.44
N HIS A 188 -1.14 -4.61 8.01
CA HIS A 188 -0.06 -4.29 7.08
C HIS A 188 1.30 -4.75 7.59
N ARG A 189 1.66 -4.37 8.81
CA ARG A 189 2.94 -4.78 9.42
C ARG A 189 3.04 -6.32 9.53
N SER A 190 1.99 -6.93 10.07
CA SER A 190 1.97 -8.39 10.27
C SER A 190 2.10 -9.16 8.96
N SER A 191 1.39 -8.73 7.90
CA SER A 191 1.42 -9.43 6.61
C SER A 191 2.81 -9.39 5.96
N VAL A 192 3.49 -8.25 5.99
CA VAL A 192 4.82 -8.11 5.38
C VAL A 192 5.87 -8.86 6.18
N PHE A 193 5.86 -8.75 7.52
CA PHE A 193 6.83 -9.47 8.34
C PHE A 193 6.60 -10.98 8.36
N ALA A 194 5.35 -11.45 8.30
CA ALA A 194 5.06 -12.87 8.15
C ALA A 194 5.69 -13.44 6.86
N LEU A 195 5.52 -12.74 5.72
CA LEU A 195 6.11 -13.15 4.45
C LEU A 195 7.64 -13.10 4.44
N LEU A 196 8.25 -12.09 5.06
CA LEU A 196 9.70 -11.98 5.18
C LEU A 196 10.30 -13.07 6.09
N ASN A 197 9.54 -13.57 7.07
CA ASN A 197 9.98 -14.58 8.03
C ASN A 197 9.79 -16.03 7.55
N THR A 198 8.99 -16.28 6.50
CA THR A 198 8.70 -17.64 6.00
C THR A 198 9.84 -18.33 5.27
N GLY A 199 11.08 -17.90 5.42
CA GLY A 199 12.27 -18.53 4.84
C GLY A 199 12.66 -18.00 3.45
N LEU A 200 11.83 -17.20 2.80
CA LEU A 200 12.17 -16.48 1.56
C LEU A 200 13.25 -15.43 1.79
N ALA A 201 13.31 -14.89 3.01
CA ALA A 201 14.43 -14.07 3.48
C ALA A 201 14.44 -14.06 5.01
N LYS A 202 15.55 -14.42 5.66
CA LYS A 202 15.73 -14.12 7.08
C LYS A 202 15.59 -12.59 7.24
N ALA A 203 14.70 -12.14 8.12
CA ALA A 203 14.24 -10.75 8.23
C ALA A 203 15.38 -9.69 8.25
N HIS A 204 16.54 -10.04 8.82
CA HIS A 204 17.71 -9.17 8.88
C HIS A 204 18.62 -9.24 7.63
N ARG A 205 18.35 -10.15 6.69
CA ARG A 205 19.22 -10.42 5.53
C ARG A 205 18.53 -10.22 4.17
N ALA A 206 17.23 -9.88 4.17
CA ALA A 206 16.50 -9.67 2.92
C ALA A 206 17.10 -8.52 2.10
N ASN A 207 17.24 -8.75 0.79
CA ASN A 207 17.57 -7.70 -0.15
C ASN A 207 16.45 -6.65 -0.14
N PRO A 208 16.76 -5.34 0.03
CA PRO A 208 15.76 -4.27 0.02
C PRO A 208 14.86 -4.27 -1.22
N ALA A 209 15.39 -4.60 -2.42
CA ALA A 209 14.56 -4.68 -3.62
C ALA A 209 13.52 -5.81 -3.55
N ALA A 210 13.88 -6.97 -2.99
CA ALA A 210 12.94 -8.06 -2.75
C ALA A 210 11.89 -7.66 -1.71
N SER A 211 12.30 -6.99 -0.63
CA SER A 211 11.41 -6.48 0.40
C SER A 211 10.41 -5.47 -0.18
N MET A 212 10.85 -4.57 -1.04
CA MET A 212 9.98 -3.61 -1.75
C MET A 212 9.01 -4.28 -2.73
N ARG A 213 9.41 -5.40 -3.34
CA ARG A 213 8.52 -6.20 -4.18
C ARG A 213 7.39 -6.84 -3.35
N VAL A 214 7.73 -7.41 -2.20
CA VAL A 214 6.75 -7.97 -1.24
C VAL A 214 5.80 -6.86 -0.76
N GLU A 215 6.33 -5.70 -0.41
CA GLU A 215 5.55 -4.54 0.01
C GLU A 215 4.52 -4.13 -1.04
N ARG A 216 4.93 -4.01 -2.31
CA ARG A 216 4.02 -3.63 -3.40
C ARG A 216 2.94 -4.67 -3.68
N LEU A 217 3.26 -5.95 -3.57
CA LEU A 217 2.33 -7.04 -3.91
C LEU A 217 1.36 -7.37 -2.77
N TYR A 218 1.79 -7.23 -1.52
CA TYR A 218 1.03 -7.69 -0.35
C TYR A 218 0.78 -6.58 0.67
N GLY A 219 1.80 -5.82 1.06
CA GLY A 219 1.69 -4.81 2.11
C GLY A 219 0.77 -3.67 1.72
N ILE A 220 1.03 -3.01 0.61
CA ILE A 220 0.23 -1.86 0.13
C ILE A 220 -1.24 -2.23 -0.08
N PRO A 221 -1.62 -3.34 -0.74
CA PRO A 221 -3.01 -3.74 -0.86
C PRO A 221 -3.72 -3.96 0.48
N VAL A 222 -3.05 -4.57 1.45
CA VAL A 222 -3.60 -4.77 2.81
C VAL A 222 -3.80 -3.42 3.52
N LEU A 223 -2.83 -2.52 3.42
CA LEU A 223 -2.92 -1.18 4.01
C LEU A 223 -4.07 -0.36 3.42
N LEU A 224 -4.24 -0.39 2.10
CA LEU A 224 -5.27 0.37 1.39
C LEU A 224 -6.68 -0.22 1.50
N SER A 225 -6.82 -1.44 2.03
CA SER A 225 -8.12 -2.11 2.12
C SER A 225 -9.12 -1.29 2.93
N GLY A 226 -10.26 -0.95 2.31
CA GLY A 226 -11.32 -0.14 2.91
C GLY A 226 -11.03 1.37 3.04
N LEU A 227 -9.77 1.80 3.01
CA LEU A 227 -9.44 3.22 3.20
C LEU A 227 -9.87 4.11 2.02
N ALA A 228 -9.92 3.55 0.82
CA ALA A 228 -10.33 4.31 -0.37
C ALA A 228 -11.81 4.74 -0.39
N THR A 229 -12.63 4.18 0.50
CA THR A 229 -14.05 4.56 0.67
C THR A 229 -14.26 5.58 1.79
N MET A 230 -13.20 6.00 2.47
CA MET A 230 -13.25 6.87 3.64
C MET A 230 -12.73 8.28 3.32
N VAL A 231 -13.27 9.26 4.02
CA VAL A 231 -12.66 10.61 4.09
C VAL A 231 -11.80 10.65 5.33
N LEU A 232 -10.49 10.68 5.13
CA LEU A 232 -9.54 10.69 6.24
C LEU A 232 -9.34 12.12 6.78
N SER A 233 -9.25 12.25 8.09
CA SER A 233 -8.84 13.52 8.69
C SER A 233 -7.35 13.79 8.42
N PRO A 234 -6.89 15.07 8.43
CA PRO A 234 -5.47 15.38 8.27
C PRO A 234 -4.58 14.67 9.30
N THR A 235 -5.06 14.51 10.54
CA THR A 235 -4.35 13.81 11.60
C THR A 235 -4.23 12.31 11.34
N ASP A 236 -5.28 11.68 10.82
CA ASP A 236 -5.28 10.27 10.45
C ASP A 236 -4.37 10.01 9.25
N LEU A 237 -4.44 10.89 8.25
CA LEU A 237 -3.56 10.81 7.07
C LEU A 237 -2.09 10.94 7.48
N SER A 238 -1.75 11.91 8.32
CA SER A 238 -0.38 12.09 8.84
C SER A 238 0.11 10.88 9.63
N LEU A 239 -0.77 10.26 10.44
CA LEU A 239 -0.44 9.03 11.16
C LEU A 239 -0.07 7.89 10.20
N ILE A 240 -0.87 7.69 9.14
CA ILE A 240 -0.62 6.60 8.18
C ILE A 240 0.66 6.88 7.40
N ILE A 241 0.85 8.11 6.91
CA ILE A 241 2.06 8.53 6.18
C ILE A 241 3.31 8.27 7.02
N GLY A 242 3.32 8.72 8.27
CA GLY A 242 4.46 8.52 9.18
C GLY A 242 4.76 7.04 9.42
N ASN A 243 3.74 6.22 9.69
CA ASN A 243 3.91 4.77 9.87
C ASN A 243 4.39 4.08 8.60
N PHE A 244 3.85 4.43 7.43
CA PHE A 244 4.23 3.85 6.15
C PHE A 244 5.67 4.22 5.78
N LYS A 245 6.06 5.50 5.93
CA LYS A 245 7.45 5.94 5.74
C LYS A 245 8.40 5.15 6.64
N GLN A 246 8.11 5.08 7.95
CA GLN A 246 8.95 4.35 8.90
C GLN A 246 9.06 2.87 8.55
N HIS A 247 7.99 2.27 8.02
CA HIS A 247 8.00 0.90 7.54
C HIS A 247 8.94 0.73 6.35
N LEU A 248 8.87 1.61 5.34
CA LEU A 248 9.77 1.59 4.19
C LEU A 248 11.24 1.84 4.57
N GLU A 249 11.52 2.75 5.50
CA GLU A 249 12.87 2.94 6.04
C GLU A 249 13.46 1.64 6.61
N ARG A 250 12.64 0.86 7.33
CA ARG A 250 13.04 -0.46 7.84
C ARG A 250 13.30 -1.47 6.73
N LEU A 251 12.42 -1.56 5.72
CA LEU A 251 12.57 -2.46 4.58
C LEU A 251 13.83 -2.12 3.76
N LEU A 252 14.11 -0.84 3.55
CA LEU A 252 15.27 -0.31 2.85
C LEU A 252 16.53 -0.27 3.73
N LYS A 253 16.39 -0.53 5.04
CA LYS A 253 17.46 -0.45 6.05
C LYS A 253 18.10 0.94 6.13
N LEU A 254 17.33 1.98 5.83
CA LEU A 254 17.72 3.38 5.95
C LEU A 254 17.61 3.86 7.40
N HIS A 255 18.16 5.04 7.66
CA HIS A 255 18.04 5.69 8.97
C HIS A 255 16.66 6.33 9.11
N SER A 256 16.09 6.34 10.33
CA SER A 256 14.75 6.90 10.61
C SER A 256 14.61 8.41 10.33
N ALA A 257 15.72 9.14 10.27
CA ALA A 257 15.76 10.54 9.89
C ALA A 257 16.03 10.78 8.40
N THR A 258 15.91 9.76 7.55
CA THR A 258 16.09 9.92 6.10
C THR A 258 15.00 10.83 5.54
N PRO A 259 15.35 11.82 4.68
CA PRO A 259 14.38 12.69 4.03
C PRO A 259 13.34 11.89 3.24
N GLU A 260 12.11 12.40 3.17
CA GLU A 260 11.01 11.68 2.54
C GLU A 260 11.26 11.41 1.06
N CYS A 261 11.72 12.41 0.31
CA CYS A 261 12.04 12.26 -1.10
C CYS A 261 13.03 11.10 -1.36
N VAL A 262 14.02 10.91 -0.49
CA VAL A 262 14.99 9.83 -0.61
C VAL A 262 14.35 8.48 -0.40
N VAL A 263 13.50 8.34 0.63
CA VAL A 263 12.81 7.05 0.92
C VAL A 263 11.95 6.63 -0.27
N TRP A 264 11.18 7.58 -0.84
CA TRP A 264 10.29 7.30 -1.96
C TRP A 264 11.04 6.97 -3.25
N PHE A 265 12.10 7.71 -3.60
CA PHE A 265 12.89 7.44 -4.80
C PHE A 265 13.74 6.16 -4.67
N LEU A 266 14.42 5.93 -3.56
CA LEU A 266 15.21 4.71 -3.38
C LEU A 266 14.32 3.46 -3.32
N GLY A 267 13.15 3.57 -2.69
CA GLY A 267 12.15 2.51 -2.66
C GLY A 267 11.44 2.32 -4.00
N GLY A 268 11.44 3.33 -4.87
CA GLY A 268 10.62 3.37 -6.09
C GLY A 268 9.14 3.22 -5.77
N CYS A 269 8.67 3.90 -4.74
CA CYS A 269 7.33 3.79 -4.23
C CYS A 269 6.69 5.18 -4.11
N LEU A 270 5.45 5.29 -4.57
CA LEU A 270 4.67 6.50 -4.36
C LEU A 270 4.41 6.73 -2.86
N PRO A 271 4.36 7.98 -2.39
CA PRO A 271 3.86 8.32 -1.07
C PRO A 271 2.47 7.72 -0.82
N PHE A 272 2.16 7.38 0.44
CA PHE A 272 0.88 6.77 0.80
C PHE A 272 -0.32 7.56 0.29
N GLU A 273 -0.28 8.88 0.40
CA GLU A 273 -1.36 9.76 -0.10
C GLU A 273 -1.62 9.57 -1.61
N ALA A 274 -0.57 9.45 -2.40
CA ALA A 274 -0.69 9.18 -3.84
C ALA A 274 -1.33 7.81 -4.12
N LEU A 275 -0.91 6.78 -3.37
CA LEU A 275 -1.46 5.43 -3.49
C LEU A 275 -2.95 5.39 -3.11
N LEU A 276 -3.33 6.08 -2.04
CA LEU A 276 -4.71 6.23 -1.63
C LEU A 276 -5.55 6.92 -2.71
N HIS A 277 -5.08 8.05 -3.24
CA HIS A 277 -5.78 8.81 -4.28
C HIS A 277 -5.93 7.99 -5.57
N LEU A 278 -4.92 7.24 -5.97
CA LEU A 278 -5.04 6.30 -7.11
C LEU A 278 -6.13 5.25 -6.89
N ARG A 279 -6.25 4.75 -5.65
CA ARG A 279 -7.30 3.78 -5.31
C ARG A 279 -8.68 4.42 -5.28
N MET A 280 -8.81 5.62 -4.73
CA MET A 280 -10.04 6.41 -4.74
C MET A 280 -10.50 6.71 -6.17
N PHE A 281 -9.60 7.16 -7.05
CA PHE A 281 -9.92 7.36 -8.46
C PHE A 281 -10.28 6.07 -9.19
N SER A 282 -9.64 4.94 -8.86
CA SER A 282 -10.01 3.64 -9.43
C SER A 282 -11.47 3.28 -9.12
N LEU A 283 -11.87 3.50 -7.86
CA LEU A 283 -13.26 3.30 -7.41
C LEU A 283 -14.20 4.30 -8.11
N PHE A 284 -13.86 5.58 -8.12
CA PHE A 284 -14.64 6.62 -8.79
C PHE A 284 -14.85 6.30 -10.28
N GLY A 285 -13.76 5.97 -11.00
CA GLY A 285 -13.84 5.60 -12.41
C GLY A 285 -14.63 4.31 -12.66
N MET A 286 -14.73 3.40 -11.70
CA MET A 286 -15.63 2.26 -11.77
C MET A 286 -17.09 2.76 -11.69
N LEU A 287 -17.42 3.57 -10.69
CA LEU A 287 -18.76 4.09 -10.48
C LEU A 287 -19.28 4.90 -11.67
N THR A 288 -18.43 5.72 -12.31
CA THR A 288 -18.83 6.52 -13.48
C THR A 288 -19.22 5.67 -14.70
N ARG A 289 -18.66 4.47 -14.83
CA ARG A 289 -18.94 3.55 -15.97
C ARG A 289 -20.09 2.60 -15.73
N LEU A 290 -20.64 2.54 -14.52
CA LEU A 290 -21.86 1.78 -14.28
C LEU A 290 -23.02 2.51 -14.95
N ASN A 291 -23.69 1.84 -15.87
CA ASN A 291 -24.86 2.40 -16.53
C ASN A 291 -25.95 2.67 -15.51
N GLY A 292 -26.56 3.87 -15.60
CA GLY A 292 -27.52 4.34 -14.60
C GLY A 292 -28.88 3.66 -14.61
N GLY A 293 -29.19 2.76 -15.58
CA GLY A 293 -30.49 2.09 -15.67
C GLY A 293 -30.92 1.49 -14.32
N ASP A 294 -30.94 0.19 -14.22
CA ASP A 294 -31.32 -0.52 -12.98
C ASP A 294 -30.17 -0.61 -11.94
N ASN A 295 -29.03 0.06 -12.18
CA ASN A 295 -27.90 -0.01 -11.26
C ASN A 295 -28.05 0.94 -10.07
N THR A 296 -28.63 0.44 -9.01
CA THR A 296 -28.89 1.16 -7.76
C THR A 296 -27.62 1.82 -7.18
N ILE A 297 -26.47 1.15 -7.20
CA ILE A 297 -25.20 1.68 -6.67
C ILE A 297 -24.75 2.93 -7.43
N ALA A 298 -24.83 2.90 -8.77
CA ALA A 298 -24.46 4.06 -9.59
C ALA A 298 -25.41 5.24 -9.36
N ASN A 299 -26.69 4.98 -9.20
CA ASN A 299 -27.70 6.01 -8.91
C ASN A 299 -27.50 6.60 -7.51
N HIS A 300 -27.22 5.79 -6.50
CA HIS A 300 -26.87 6.29 -5.17
C HIS A 300 -25.62 7.16 -5.20
N ALA A 301 -24.57 6.75 -5.91
CA ALA A 301 -23.36 7.54 -6.06
C ALA A 301 -23.62 8.90 -6.71
N ARG A 302 -24.47 8.96 -7.75
CA ARG A 302 -24.88 10.22 -8.39
C ARG A 302 -25.72 11.10 -7.45
N ASN A 303 -26.66 10.51 -6.71
CA ASN A 303 -27.46 11.22 -5.73
C ASN A 303 -26.60 11.81 -4.61
N MET A 304 -25.65 11.06 -4.09
CA MET A 304 -24.68 11.57 -3.11
C MET A 304 -23.90 12.77 -3.63
N LEU A 305 -23.47 12.74 -4.90
CA LEU A 305 -22.78 13.86 -5.52
C LEU A 305 -23.69 15.07 -5.67
N ALA A 306 -24.94 14.86 -6.13
CA ALA A 306 -25.93 15.92 -6.31
C ALA A 306 -26.34 16.58 -4.99
N CYS A 307 -26.43 15.80 -3.90
CA CYS A 307 -26.80 16.29 -2.56
C CYS A 307 -25.62 16.89 -1.78
N ALA A 308 -24.38 16.79 -2.29
CA ALA A 308 -23.20 17.27 -1.59
C ALA A 308 -23.15 18.80 -1.53
N LYS A 309 -23.23 19.36 -0.31
CA LYS A 309 -23.02 20.80 -0.07
C LYS A 309 -21.51 21.09 0.06
N PRO A 310 -21.03 22.31 -0.29
CA PRO A 310 -19.62 22.67 -0.17
C PRO A 310 -19.04 22.47 1.24
N SER A 311 -19.86 22.61 2.28
CA SER A 311 -19.50 22.40 3.68
C SER A 311 -19.52 20.93 4.13
N SER A 312 -20.09 20.03 3.34
CA SER A 312 -20.20 18.62 3.72
C SER A 312 -18.88 17.88 3.57
N LYS A 313 -18.60 16.94 4.47
CA LYS A 313 -17.42 16.07 4.41
C LYS A 313 -17.78 14.77 3.70
N THR A 314 -18.11 14.84 2.41
CA THR A 314 -18.49 13.67 1.63
C THR A 314 -17.31 13.15 0.82
N TRP A 315 -17.33 11.84 0.52
CA TRP A 315 -16.31 11.19 -0.31
C TRP A 315 -16.23 11.80 -1.72
N PHE A 316 -17.36 12.24 -2.29
CA PHE A 316 -17.38 12.88 -3.61
C PHE A 316 -16.74 14.27 -3.62
N LEU A 317 -16.90 15.05 -2.57
CA LEU A 317 -16.17 16.31 -2.42
C LEU A 317 -14.67 16.07 -2.25
N GLU A 318 -14.29 14.99 -1.62
CA GLU A 318 -12.87 14.60 -1.55
C GLU A 318 -12.34 14.24 -2.95
N ILE A 319 -13.08 13.47 -3.77
CA ILE A 319 -12.73 13.23 -5.18
C ILE A 319 -12.57 14.54 -5.96
N GLN A 320 -13.42 15.55 -5.72
CA GLN A 320 -13.29 16.86 -6.35
C GLN A 320 -11.99 17.57 -5.93
N LYS A 321 -11.67 17.60 -4.64
CA LYS A 321 -10.43 18.20 -4.12
C LYS A 321 -9.18 17.53 -4.70
N ILE A 322 -9.15 16.19 -4.72
CA ILE A 322 -8.00 15.48 -5.28
C ILE A 322 -7.91 15.61 -6.81
N SER A 323 -9.05 15.76 -7.52
CA SER A 323 -9.04 16.08 -8.95
C SER A 323 -8.38 17.43 -9.20
N LEU A 324 -8.73 18.45 -8.41
CA LEU A 324 -8.12 19.77 -8.49
C LEU A 324 -6.61 19.72 -8.16
N LYS A 325 -6.23 18.98 -7.11
CA LYS A 325 -4.82 18.79 -6.73
C LYS A 325 -3.95 18.27 -7.88
N TYR A 326 -4.47 17.37 -8.69
CA TYR A 326 -3.77 16.76 -9.81
C TYR A 326 -4.08 17.40 -11.18
N LEU A 327 -4.74 18.54 -11.19
CA LEU A 327 -5.14 19.26 -12.42
C LEU A 327 -5.95 18.36 -13.38
N LEU A 328 -6.75 17.45 -12.83
CA LEU A 328 -7.66 16.61 -13.58
C LEU A 328 -8.98 17.35 -13.85
N PRO A 329 -9.73 16.99 -14.90
CA PRO A 329 -11.06 17.52 -15.13
C PRO A 329 -11.99 17.34 -13.91
N HIS A 330 -12.96 18.23 -13.77
CA HIS A 330 -13.95 18.14 -12.71
C HIS A 330 -14.66 16.77 -12.74
N PRO A 331 -14.94 16.12 -11.60
CA PRO A 331 -15.58 14.79 -11.55
C PRO A 331 -16.87 14.65 -12.36
N ILE A 332 -17.69 15.70 -12.45
CA ILE A 332 -18.91 15.73 -13.27
C ILE A 332 -18.62 15.44 -14.74
N THR A 333 -17.50 15.91 -15.28
CA THR A 333 -17.11 15.63 -16.67
C THR A 333 -16.98 14.13 -16.93
N PHE A 334 -16.43 13.40 -15.97
CA PHE A 334 -16.27 11.95 -16.06
C PHE A 334 -17.58 11.18 -15.84
N ILE A 335 -18.54 11.77 -15.10
CA ILE A 335 -19.86 11.18 -14.92
C ILE A 335 -20.69 11.32 -16.20
N ASN A 336 -20.65 12.51 -16.82
CA ASN A 336 -21.40 12.78 -18.04
C ASN A 336 -20.82 12.06 -19.27
N ASN A 337 -19.48 11.98 -19.35
CA ASN A 337 -18.77 11.34 -20.45
C ASN A 337 -17.70 10.37 -19.92
N PRO A 338 -18.09 9.17 -19.43
CA PRO A 338 -17.16 8.26 -18.80
C PRO A 338 -16.16 7.69 -19.80
N PRO A 339 -14.86 7.91 -19.60
CA PRO A 339 -13.83 7.33 -20.46
C PRO A 339 -13.72 5.83 -20.22
N THR A 340 -13.15 5.09 -21.21
CA THR A 340 -12.85 3.67 -21.03
C THR A 340 -11.94 3.45 -19.84
N LYS A 341 -12.03 2.28 -19.21
CA LYS A 341 -11.24 1.90 -18.01
C LYS A 341 -9.74 2.18 -18.19
N HIS A 342 -9.18 1.81 -19.36
CA HIS A 342 -7.75 1.99 -19.63
C HIS A 342 -7.37 3.45 -19.82
N LYS A 343 -8.16 4.23 -20.56
CA LYS A 343 -7.93 5.66 -20.77
C LYS A 343 -7.98 6.43 -19.45
N PHE A 344 -8.99 6.18 -18.63
CA PHE A 344 -9.12 6.80 -17.31
C PHE A 344 -7.95 6.45 -16.39
N LYS A 345 -7.62 5.15 -16.28
CA LYS A 345 -6.51 4.68 -15.44
C LYS A 345 -5.17 5.30 -15.85
N ARG A 346 -4.91 5.41 -17.17
CA ARG A 346 -3.68 6.01 -17.70
C ARG A 346 -3.60 7.51 -17.38
N LEU A 347 -4.70 8.24 -17.62
CA LEU A 347 -4.81 9.67 -17.33
C LEU A 347 -4.52 9.98 -15.86
N VAL A 348 -5.22 9.30 -14.95
CA VAL A 348 -5.07 9.50 -13.51
C VAL A 348 -3.67 9.11 -13.03
N LYS A 349 -3.16 7.95 -13.47
CA LYS A 349 -1.83 7.50 -13.08
C LYS A 349 -0.76 8.50 -13.51
N PHE A 350 -0.85 9.02 -14.73
CA PHE A 350 0.10 10.02 -15.24
C PHE A 350 0.05 11.31 -14.41
N ALA A 351 -1.14 11.86 -14.18
CA ALA A 351 -1.30 13.11 -13.43
C ALA A 351 -0.79 13.00 -11.97
N VAL A 352 -1.10 11.88 -11.30
CA VAL A 352 -0.62 11.64 -9.93
C VAL A 352 0.90 11.47 -9.90
N LEU A 353 1.47 10.70 -10.82
CA LEU A 353 2.91 10.47 -10.88
C LEU A 353 3.67 11.78 -11.15
N ASP A 354 3.26 12.53 -12.16
CA ASP A 354 3.87 13.81 -12.55
C ASP A 354 3.87 14.82 -11.39
N HIS A 355 2.72 14.95 -10.70
CA HIS A 355 2.61 15.83 -9.53
C HIS A 355 3.62 15.45 -8.43
N TRP A 356 3.66 14.18 -8.06
CA TRP A 356 4.51 13.74 -6.95
C TRP A 356 5.99 13.72 -7.33
N GLU A 357 6.35 13.35 -8.55
CA GLU A 357 7.72 13.45 -9.01
C GLU A 357 8.23 14.89 -9.01
N LYS A 358 7.44 15.84 -9.51
CA LYS A 358 7.79 17.27 -9.46
C LYS A 358 7.95 17.76 -8.03
N LYS A 359 7.01 17.45 -7.15
CA LYS A 359 7.06 17.85 -5.73
C LYS A 359 8.30 17.30 -5.03
N LEU A 360 8.57 16.00 -5.17
CA LEU A 360 9.68 15.34 -4.48
C LEU A 360 11.05 15.73 -5.08
N ARG A 361 11.12 16.02 -6.39
CA ARG A 361 12.33 16.57 -7.00
C ARG A 361 12.62 17.99 -6.51
N ALA A 362 11.60 18.82 -6.35
CA ALA A 362 11.75 20.14 -5.76
C ALA A 362 12.22 20.07 -4.30
N GLU A 363 11.66 19.15 -3.49
CA GLU A 363 12.12 18.89 -2.12
C GLU A 363 13.59 18.45 -2.08
N ALA A 364 13.97 17.49 -2.94
CA ALA A 364 15.35 17.00 -3.02
C ALA A 364 16.31 18.13 -3.45
N SER A 365 15.91 18.98 -4.38
CA SER A 365 16.70 20.13 -4.84
C SER A 365 16.94 21.13 -3.71
N PHE A 366 15.90 21.44 -2.93
CA PHE A 366 16.01 22.30 -1.75
C PHE A 366 16.96 21.72 -0.69
N LEU A 367 16.90 20.41 -0.44
CA LEU A 367 17.75 19.72 0.53
C LEU A 367 19.17 19.47 0.03
N ARG A 368 19.46 19.66 -1.25
CA ARG A 368 20.76 19.38 -1.86
C ARG A 368 21.87 20.21 -1.26
N GLU A 369 21.60 21.48 -0.98
CA GLU A 369 22.57 22.38 -0.35
C GLU A 369 22.86 22.04 1.11
N ALA A 370 21.88 21.46 1.81
CA ALA A 370 21.99 21.18 3.24
C ALA A 370 22.56 19.77 3.55
N SER A 371 22.06 18.72 2.90
CA SER A 371 22.41 17.35 3.28
C SER A 371 22.39 16.31 2.16
N LEU A 372 21.81 16.62 0.99
CA LEU A 372 21.62 15.69 -0.12
C LEU A 372 22.52 16.03 -1.32
N LYS A 373 23.72 16.52 -1.11
CA LYS A 373 24.64 17.04 -2.13
C LYS A 373 24.78 16.13 -3.37
N TYR A 374 24.84 14.82 -3.17
CA TYR A 374 25.04 13.81 -4.22
C TYR A 374 23.77 13.05 -4.60
N PHE A 375 22.63 13.34 -3.99
CA PHE A 375 21.37 12.73 -4.34
C PHE A 375 20.70 13.47 -5.49
N ASN A 376 20.65 12.84 -6.66
CA ASN A 376 20.06 13.43 -7.85
C ASN A 376 18.86 12.61 -8.37
N PRO A 377 17.62 13.03 -8.08
CA PRO A 377 16.43 12.27 -8.46
C PRO A 377 15.98 12.46 -9.92
N THR A 378 16.75 13.17 -10.76
CA THR A 378 16.37 13.51 -12.14
C THR A 378 16.00 12.28 -12.96
N PHE A 379 16.77 11.19 -12.83
CA PHE A 379 16.56 9.95 -13.58
C PHE A 379 15.90 8.84 -12.73
N MET A 380 15.54 9.14 -11.49
CA MET A 380 14.88 8.18 -10.59
C MET A 380 13.37 8.16 -10.84
N SER A 381 12.75 7.00 -10.62
CA SER A 381 11.30 6.79 -10.78
C SER A 381 10.66 6.36 -9.46
N LEU A 382 9.44 6.84 -9.22
CA LEU A 382 8.61 6.39 -8.09
C LEU A 382 7.91 5.04 -8.36
N SER A 383 8.25 4.35 -9.46
CA SER A 383 7.65 3.05 -9.81
C SER A 383 8.63 1.88 -9.76
N THR A 384 9.93 2.15 -9.73
CA THR A 384 10.98 1.12 -9.74
C THR A 384 11.97 1.34 -8.61
N THR A 385 12.29 0.28 -7.87
CA THR A 385 13.31 0.34 -6.81
C THR A 385 14.65 0.74 -7.41
N HIS A 386 15.39 1.59 -6.70
CA HIS A 386 16.66 2.16 -7.17
C HIS A 386 17.70 1.07 -7.51
N PRO A 387 18.52 1.27 -8.57
CA PRO A 387 19.52 0.31 -8.99
C PRO A 387 20.53 -0.09 -7.91
N ILE A 388 20.82 0.76 -6.95
CA ILE A 388 21.67 0.44 -5.78
C ILE A 388 21.23 -0.83 -5.05
N PHE A 389 19.93 -1.14 -5.03
CA PHE A 389 19.36 -2.33 -4.42
C PHE A 389 19.05 -3.44 -5.43
N THR A 390 18.60 -3.09 -6.66
CA THR A 390 18.24 -4.11 -7.66
C THR A 390 19.45 -4.79 -8.28
N THR A 391 20.62 -4.13 -8.29
CA THR A 391 21.87 -4.68 -8.80
C THR A 391 22.69 -5.41 -7.74
N CYS A 392 22.30 -5.39 -6.45
CA CYS A 392 23.02 -6.12 -5.42
C CYS A 392 22.60 -7.59 -5.37
N GLY A 393 23.52 -8.46 -4.98
CA GLY A 393 23.25 -9.87 -4.75
C GLY A 393 22.33 -10.12 -3.54
N THR A 394 22.03 -11.39 -3.31
CA THR A 394 21.18 -11.83 -2.19
C THR A 394 21.97 -12.16 -0.92
N SER A 395 23.31 -12.24 -1.01
CA SER A 395 24.11 -12.52 0.18
C SER A 395 24.04 -11.37 1.19
N PRO A 396 24.04 -11.65 2.50
CA PRO A 396 24.00 -10.61 3.53
C PRO A 396 25.15 -9.60 3.41
N TYR A 397 26.28 -10.04 2.94
CA TYR A 397 27.47 -9.20 2.73
C TYR A 397 27.24 -8.17 1.61
N GLU A 398 26.75 -8.61 0.44
CA GLU A 398 26.43 -7.71 -0.68
C GLU A 398 25.31 -6.75 -0.34
N VAL A 399 24.28 -7.23 0.37
CA VAL A 399 23.19 -6.36 0.86
C VAL A 399 23.73 -5.29 1.81
N SER A 400 24.67 -5.64 2.70
CA SER A 400 25.29 -4.67 3.61
C SER A 400 26.07 -3.58 2.87
N LYS A 401 26.79 -3.93 1.82
CA LYS A 401 27.48 -2.97 0.96
C LYS A 401 26.50 -1.97 0.33
N ALA A 402 25.40 -2.47 -0.27
CA ALA A 402 24.38 -1.61 -0.89
C ALA A 402 23.69 -0.70 0.12
N VAL A 403 23.41 -1.20 1.30
CA VAL A 403 22.80 -0.40 2.39
C VAL A 403 23.73 0.71 2.88
N ILE A 404 25.02 0.42 3.03
CA ILE A 404 26.00 1.45 3.43
C ILE A 404 26.10 2.54 2.37
N GLN A 405 26.21 2.17 1.08
CA GLN A 405 26.23 3.13 -0.02
C GLN A 405 24.96 3.97 -0.06
N ALA A 406 23.77 3.35 0.08
CA ALA A 406 22.49 4.06 0.12
C ALA A 406 22.39 5.05 1.30
N ARG A 407 22.90 4.68 2.48
CA ARG A 407 22.95 5.59 3.64
C ARG A 407 23.88 6.77 3.39
N TRP A 408 24.98 6.58 2.70
CA TRP A 408 25.89 7.66 2.36
C TRP A 408 25.26 8.59 1.31
N LEU A 409 24.65 8.03 0.28
CA LEU A 409 23.90 8.78 -0.73
C LEU A 409 22.75 9.60 -0.11
N SER A 410 22.09 9.07 0.90
CA SER A 410 20.97 9.72 1.60
C SER A 410 21.37 10.83 2.58
N GLY A 411 22.66 11.19 2.65
CA GLY A 411 23.17 12.16 3.61
C GLY A 411 23.05 11.71 5.07
N ARG A 412 22.91 10.40 5.32
CA ARG A 412 22.77 9.80 6.66
C ARG A 412 23.94 8.87 7.01
N ALA A 413 25.08 9.11 6.39
CA ALA A 413 26.34 8.55 6.86
C ALA A 413 26.64 9.08 8.26
N ARG A 414 27.09 8.21 9.16
CA ARG A 414 27.60 8.65 10.46
C ARG A 414 29.02 9.20 10.27
N VAL A 415 29.11 10.43 9.87
CA VAL A 415 30.34 11.19 9.69
C VAL A 415 30.29 12.43 10.59
N GLU A 416 31.45 12.90 11.04
CA GLU A 416 31.56 13.92 12.08
C GLU A 416 30.91 15.24 11.68
N SER A 417 31.03 15.64 10.41
CA SER A 417 30.38 16.85 9.89
C SER A 417 28.85 16.83 10.04
N LEU A 418 28.22 15.65 9.98
CA LEU A 418 26.77 15.47 10.13
C LEU A 418 26.35 15.25 11.59
N THR A 419 27.24 14.66 12.43
CA THR A 419 26.92 14.36 13.83
C THR A 419 27.28 15.51 14.78
N ARG A 420 28.04 16.51 14.33
CA ARG A 420 28.52 17.64 15.15
C ARG A 420 27.43 18.39 15.93
N HIS A 421 26.17 18.37 15.44
CA HIS A 421 25.06 19.05 16.10
C HIS A 421 24.56 18.31 17.35
N TRP A 422 24.87 17.01 17.47
CA TRP A 422 24.46 16.14 18.58
C TRP A 422 25.64 15.66 19.43
N ASP A 423 26.86 15.70 18.88
CA ASP A 423 28.06 15.30 19.56
C ASP A 423 28.63 16.49 20.36
N THR A 424 28.47 16.42 21.67
CA THR A 424 28.96 17.47 22.59
C THR A 424 30.50 17.50 22.69
N THR A 425 31.17 16.41 22.31
CA THR A 425 32.62 16.25 22.39
C THR A 425 33.33 16.70 21.12
N ASN A 426 32.67 16.66 19.96
CA ASN A 426 33.24 17.03 18.67
C ASN A 426 32.33 18.02 17.90
N LYS A 427 32.12 19.21 18.50
CA LYS A 427 31.29 20.29 17.93
C LYS A 427 31.79 20.84 16.59
N GLN A 428 33.09 20.71 16.32
CA GLN A 428 33.69 21.16 15.05
C GLN A 428 33.56 20.10 13.94
N GLY A 429 33.18 18.89 14.29
CA GLY A 429 33.04 17.79 13.30
C GLY A 429 34.40 17.33 12.74
N ILE A 430 35.48 17.44 13.54
CA ILE A 430 36.82 17.05 13.12
C ILE A 430 36.95 15.53 13.02
N CYS A 431 37.62 15.05 11.99
CA CYS A 431 37.92 13.64 11.81
C CYS A 431 38.83 13.13 12.94
N PRO A 432 38.43 12.14 13.75
CA PRO A 432 39.23 11.67 14.87
C PRO A 432 40.52 10.94 14.41
N LEU A 433 40.59 10.50 13.16
CA LEU A 433 41.78 9.86 12.58
C LEU A 433 42.83 10.87 12.11
N CYS A 434 42.46 12.14 11.91
CA CYS A 434 43.33 13.22 11.44
C CYS A 434 43.71 14.24 12.54
N SER A 435 43.06 14.21 13.68
CA SER A 435 43.16 15.25 14.73
C SER A 435 44.57 15.46 15.32
N MET A 436 45.48 14.48 15.12
CA MET A 436 46.84 14.52 15.66
C MET A 436 47.85 15.23 14.75
N VAL A 437 47.58 15.34 13.44
CA VAL A 437 48.54 15.87 12.46
C VAL A 437 48.01 17.15 11.79
N GLU A 438 46.90 17.06 11.11
CA GLU A 438 46.22 18.19 10.51
C GLU A 438 44.70 18.05 10.73
N PRO A 439 44.09 18.89 11.52
CA PRO A 439 42.66 18.78 11.82
C PRO A 439 41.83 19.07 10.56
N ALA A 440 41.14 18.02 10.06
CA ALA A 440 40.25 18.13 8.92
C ALA A 440 38.82 17.77 9.32
N VAL A 441 37.83 18.43 8.72
CA VAL A 441 36.42 18.11 8.95
C VAL A 441 36.09 16.73 8.37
N GLY A 442 35.53 15.88 9.17
CA GLY A 442 35.14 14.51 8.76
C GLY A 442 33.90 14.51 7.87
N THR A 443 34.08 14.83 6.59
CA THR A 443 33.02 14.78 5.56
C THR A 443 33.05 13.47 4.79
N ILE A 444 32.04 13.22 3.99
CA ILE A 444 31.99 12.05 3.09
C ILE A 444 33.14 12.11 2.07
N GLU A 445 33.39 13.30 1.52
CA GLU A 445 34.48 13.60 0.58
C GLU A 445 35.83 13.29 1.23
N HIS A 446 36.05 13.76 2.44
CA HIS A 446 37.29 13.54 3.21
C HIS A 446 37.60 12.04 3.38
N PHE A 447 36.59 11.17 3.43
CA PHE A 447 36.82 9.74 3.54
C PHE A 447 36.97 9.05 2.19
N LEU A 448 36.24 9.45 1.16
CA LEU A 448 36.19 8.75 -0.13
C LEU A 448 37.23 9.23 -1.13
N LEU A 449 37.57 10.52 -1.17
CA LEU A 449 38.47 11.09 -2.17
C LEU A 449 39.95 10.83 -1.89
N SER A 450 40.76 10.84 -2.94
CA SER A 450 42.20 10.52 -2.88
C SER A 450 43.01 11.49 -2.01
N GLY A 451 42.68 12.79 -2.05
CA GLY A 451 43.29 13.84 -1.21
C GLY A 451 42.74 13.92 0.20
N GLY A 452 41.88 12.98 0.64
CA GLY A 452 41.22 13.02 1.93
C GLY A 452 42.01 12.43 3.10
N CYS A 453 41.32 11.75 4.02
CA CYS A 453 41.90 11.25 5.27
C CYS A 453 43.18 10.40 5.05
N PRO A 454 44.36 10.82 5.61
CA PRO A 454 45.59 10.10 5.45
C PRO A 454 45.53 8.66 6.00
N ALA A 455 44.83 8.42 7.09
CA ALA A 455 44.69 7.10 7.69
C ALA A 455 43.95 6.07 6.80
N LEU A 456 43.27 6.53 5.73
CA LEU A 456 42.52 5.69 4.79
C LEU A 456 43.21 5.55 3.41
N VAL A 457 44.42 6.11 3.21
CA VAL A 457 45.11 6.09 1.92
C VAL A 457 45.35 4.66 1.42
N GLU A 458 45.88 3.78 2.27
CA GLU A 458 46.15 2.38 1.90
C GLU A 458 44.88 1.65 1.46
N ALA A 459 43.76 1.87 2.18
CA ALA A 459 42.46 1.28 1.82
C ALA A 459 41.97 1.78 0.47
N ARG A 460 42.12 3.08 0.16
CA ARG A 460 41.74 3.67 -1.13
C ARG A 460 42.62 3.10 -2.27
N LEU A 461 43.94 3.09 -2.09
CA LEU A 461 44.86 2.55 -3.10
C LEU A 461 44.59 1.07 -3.39
N SER A 462 44.32 0.27 -2.36
CA SER A 462 43.99 -1.15 -2.54
C SER A 462 42.70 -1.34 -3.35
N MET A 463 41.74 -0.44 -3.19
CA MET A 463 40.45 -0.48 -3.95
C MET A 463 40.61 0.03 -5.37
N ILE A 464 41.48 1.01 -5.63
CA ILE A 464 41.78 1.48 -6.98
C ILE A 464 42.49 0.35 -7.76
N ALA A 465 43.43 -0.33 -7.14
CA ALA A 465 44.08 -1.50 -7.74
C ALA A 465 43.06 -2.63 -8.06
N PHE A 466 42.11 -2.86 -7.14
CA PHE A 466 41.00 -3.78 -7.39
C PHE A 466 40.13 -3.36 -8.57
N PHE A 467 39.81 -2.07 -8.71
CA PHE A 467 39.08 -1.53 -9.84
C PHE A 467 39.81 -1.79 -11.15
N GLN A 468 41.10 -1.43 -11.21
CA GLN A 468 41.95 -1.65 -12.40
C GLN A 468 41.95 -3.11 -12.81
N ALA A 469 42.20 -4.02 -11.87
CA ALA A 469 42.20 -5.45 -12.15
C ALA A 469 40.83 -5.96 -12.66
N TYR A 470 39.74 -5.47 -12.10
CA TYR A 470 38.37 -5.85 -12.52
C TYR A 470 38.03 -5.33 -13.92
N MET A 471 38.54 -4.15 -14.30
CA MET A 471 38.25 -3.48 -15.57
C MET A 471 39.10 -4.02 -16.74
N VAL A 472 40.26 -4.65 -16.50
CA VAL A 472 41.11 -5.20 -17.55
C VAL A 472 40.33 -6.03 -18.59
N PRO A 473 39.47 -6.99 -18.22
CA PRO A 473 38.69 -7.75 -19.19
C PRO A 473 37.40 -6.99 -19.65
N ARG A 474 37.21 -5.72 -19.27
CA ARG A 474 35.99 -4.94 -19.51
C ARG A 474 36.33 -3.52 -19.96
N PRO A 475 36.82 -3.33 -21.19
CA PRO A 475 37.32 -2.01 -21.65
C PRO A 475 36.26 -0.88 -21.59
N TYR A 476 34.98 -1.19 -21.73
CA TYR A 476 33.92 -0.22 -21.60
C TYR A 476 33.82 0.40 -20.18
N LEU A 477 34.13 -0.37 -19.14
CA LEU A 477 34.17 0.15 -17.76
C LEU A 477 35.35 1.08 -17.54
N PHE A 478 36.45 0.80 -18.19
CA PHE A 478 37.67 1.62 -18.10
C PHE A 478 37.43 3.03 -18.68
N GLN A 479 36.77 3.12 -19.82
CA GLN A 479 36.40 4.44 -20.42
C GLN A 479 35.53 5.27 -19.50
N ILE A 480 34.47 4.66 -18.93
CA ILE A 480 33.60 5.34 -17.96
C ILE A 480 34.39 5.76 -16.70
N PHE A 481 35.25 4.88 -16.21
CA PHE A 481 36.09 5.20 -15.05
C PHE A 481 37.02 6.39 -15.34
N GLN A 482 37.69 6.41 -16.48
CA GLN A 482 38.56 7.53 -16.86
C GLN A 482 37.82 8.87 -16.97
N SER A 483 36.58 8.86 -17.46
CA SER A 483 35.77 10.09 -17.60
C SER A 483 35.18 10.59 -16.27
N GLN A 484 35.05 9.74 -15.28
CA GLN A 484 34.36 10.06 -14.01
C GLN A 484 35.31 10.15 -12.81
N TRP A 485 36.56 9.63 -12.95
CA TRP A 485 37.51 9.53 -11.84
C TRP A 485 38.71 10.44 -12.06
N GLY A 486 38.98 11.33 -11.12
CA GLY A 486 40.28 12.05 -11.05
C GLY A 486 40.16 13.55 -10.86
N GLU A 487 39.98 14.33 -11.92
CA GLU A 487 40.14 15.80 -11.87
C GLU A 487 38.98 16.53 -11.17
N ASP A 488 37.74 16.00 -11.29
CA ASP A 488 36.56 16.58 -10.65
C ASP A 488 36.08 15.68 -9.50
N ASP A 489 36.27 16.19 -8.29
CA ASP A 489 35.80 15.54 -7.05
C ASP A 489 34.29 15.31 -7.05
N SER A 490 33.50 16.19 -7.67
CA SER A 490 32.03 16.04 -7.72
C SER A 490 31.62 14.87 -8.63
N LEU A 491 32.26 14.71 -9.78
CA LEU A 491 32.04 13.58 -10.68
C LEU A 491 32.48 12.26 -10.03
N THR A 492 33.65 12.25 -9.40
CA THR A 492 34.15 11.08 -8.66
C THR A 492 33.18 10.68 -7.54
N MET A 493 32.67 11.62 -6.77
CA MET A 493 31.71 11.35 -5.71
C MET A 493 30.37 10.85 -6.26
N GLN A 494 29.89 11.43 -7.37
CA GLN A 494 28.66 10.96 -8.01
C GLN A 494 28.83 9.51 -8.53
N PHE A 495 29.96 9.22 -9.16
CA PHE A 495 30.31 7.87 -9.61
C PHE A 495 30.32 6.87 -8.45
N LEU A 496 30.93 7.23 -7.31
CA LEU A 496 31.05 6.37 -6.13
C LEU A 496 29.71 6.13 -5.42
N LEU A 497 28.85 7.13 -5.34
CA LEU A 497 27.62 7.06 -4.55
C LEU A 497 26.41 6.63 -5.38
N ASP A 498 26.29 7.14 -6.62
CA ASP A 498 25.17 6.81 -7.51
C ASP A 498 25.54 6.98 -8.99
N CYS A 499 25.98 5.91 -9.60
CA CYS A 499 26.29 5.89 -11.03
C CYS A 499 25.04 5.85 -11.94
N SER A 500 23.84 5.63 -11.38
CA SER A 500 22.61 5.51 -12.18
C SER A 500 22.13 6.84 -12.79
N VAL A 501 22.73 7.95 -12.39
CA VAL A 501 22.44 9.28 -12.91
C VAL A 501 23.47 9.77 -13.93
N ILE A 502 24.50 8.98 -14.23
CA ILE A 502 25.56 9.31 -15.18
C ILE A 502 25.05 9.03 -16.60
N PRO A 503 25.03 10.04 -17.52
CA PRO A 503 24.44 9.88 -18.85
C PRO A 503 25.05 8.72 -19.66
N GLU A 504 26.36 8.54 -19.62
CA GLU A 504 27.07 7.47 -20.33
C GLU A 504 26.64 6.09 -19.83
N VAL A 505 26.49 5.93 -18.50
CA VAL A 505 26.01 4.68 -17.88
C VAL A 505 24.57 4.38 -18.28
N ILE A 506 23.71 5.41 -18.28
CA ILE A 506 22.31 5.29 -18.71
C ILE A 506 22.24 4.85 -20.16
N LYS A 507 22.97 5.54 -21.04
CA LYS A 507 23.01 5.26 -22.47
C LYS A 507 23.40 3.82 -22.76
N ILE A 508 24.54 3.37 -22.24
CA ILE A 508 25.04 2.01 -22.45
C ILE A 508 24.07 0.96 -21.86
N SER A 509 23.47 1.25 -20.71
CA SER A 509 22.48 0.33 -20.09
C SER A 509 21.19 0.20 -20.89
N GLN A 510 20.84 1.17 -21.73
CA GLN A 510 19.66 1.14 -22.59
C GLN A 510 19.93 0.49 -23.97
N GLU A 511 21.16 0.61 -24.49
CA GLU A 511 21.55 0.14 -25.82
C GLU A 511 21.82 -1.37 -25.87
N SER A 512 22.09 -2.00 -24.72
CA SER A 512 22.41 -3.43 -24.65
C SER A 512 21.91 -4.03 -23.34
N GLU A 513 21.68 -5.34 -23.30
CA GLU A 513 21.53 -6.10 -22.05
C GLU A 513 22.83 -6.12 -21.23
N ASN A 514 23.65 -5.10 -21.39
CA ASN A 514 24.98 -4.99 -20.83
C ASN A 514 24.90 -4.83 -19.30
N PRO A 515 25.62 -5.61 -18.52
CA PRO A 515 25.63 -5.53 -17.07
C PRO A 515 26.35 -4.28 -16.51
N VAL A 516 26.65 -3.27 -17.33
CA VAL A 516 27.41 -2.06 -16.97
C VAL A 516 26.99 -1.47 -15.62
N MET A 517 25.73 -1.19 -15.45
CA MET A 517 25.24 -0.59 -14.21
C MET A 517 25.48 -1.52 -13.00
N ARG A 518 25.28 -2.82 -13.17
CA ARG A 518 25.54 -3.81 -12.11
C ARG A 518 27.02 -3.86 -11.77
N ASP A 519 27.89 -3.85 -12.76
CA ASP A 519 29.33 -3.93 -12.58
C ASP A 519 29.89 -2.68 -11.90
N ILE A 520 29.44 -1.48 -12.30
CA ILE A 520 29.84 -0.25 -11.64
C ILE A 520 29.34 -0.22 -10.18
N PHE A 521 28.08 -0.55 -9.93
CA PHE A 521 27.60 -0.64 -8.55
C PHE A 521 28.33 -1.70 -7.73
N TYR A 522 28.75 -2.80 -8.33
CA TYR A 522 29.58 -3.79 -7.63
C TYR A 522 30.93 -3.20 -7.18
N LEU A 523 31.59 -2.47 -8.06
CA LEU A 523 32.86 -1.80 -7.75
C LEU A 523 32.68 -0.71 -6.70
N THR A 524 31.78 0.23 -6.96
CA THR A 524 31.61 1.43 -6.12
C THR A 524 31.11 1.10 -4.71
N ARG A 525 30.13 0.17 -4.57
CA ARG A 525 29.69 -0.27 -3.24
C ARG A 525 30.80 -1.03 -2.48
N SER A 526 31.66 -1.77 -3.19
CA SER A 526 32.81 -2.46 -2.57
C SER A 526 33.81 -1.44 -2.05
N TYR A 527 34.08 -0.36 -2.80
CA TYR A 527 34.93 0.75 -2.39
C TYR A 527 34.37 1.46 -1.14
N VAL A 528 33.14 1.94 -1.21
CA VAL A 528 32.48 2.65 -0.09
C VAL A 528 32.44 1.78 1.18
N PHE A 529 32.15 0.50 1.03
CA PHE A 529 32.10 -0.43 2.14
C PHE A 529 33.49 -0.69 2.74
N LYS A 530 34.53 -0.85 1.93
CA LYS A 530 35.90 -1.03 2.41
C LYS A 530 36.35 0.18 3.24
N ILE A 531 36.13 1.38 2.74
CA ILE A 531 36.44 2.62 3.46
C ILE A 531 35.67 2.68 4.79
N TYR A 532 34.36 2.39 4.75
CA TYR A 532 33.52 2.38 5.97
C TYR A 532 34.03 1.39 7.02
N VAL A 533 34.34 0.16 6.64
CA VAL A 533 34.81 -0.88 7.56
C VAL A 533 36.19 -0.54 8.10
N THR A 534 37.13 -0.09 7.24
CA THR A 534 38.50 0.29 7.66
C THR A 534 38.43 1.46 8.66
N ARG A 535 37.62 2.50 8.37
CA ARG A 535 37.42 3.62 9.28
C ARG A 535 36.90 3.15 10.64
N ARG A 536 35.86 2.32 10.69
CA ARG A 536 35.31 1.79 11.95
C ARG A 536 36.36 1.02 12.75
N ARG A 537 37.14 0.18 12.10
CA ARG A 537 38.22 -0.59 12.74
C ARG A 537 39.28 0.33 13.35
N LEU A 538 39.72 1.36 12.63
CA LEU A 538 40.70 2.34 13.12
C LEU A 538 40.19 3.16 14.30
N MET A 539 38.89 3.38 14.36
CA MET A 539 38.21 4.05 15.48
C MET A 539 37.89 3.11 16.67
N GLY A 540 38.26 1.83 16.62
CA GLY A 540 37.91 0.85 17.66
C GLY A 540 36.44 0.48 17.72
N LEU A 541 35.65 0.82 16.70
CA LEU A 541 34.22 0.52 16.62
C LEU A 541 34.02 -0.84 15.94
N GLN A 542 33.52 -1.83 16.66
CA GLN A 542 33.17 -3.15 16.10
C GLN A 542 31.96 -3.12 15.18
#